data_b9c77ff23aac6ea48f3717f803b619ff
#
_entry.id   b9c77ff23aac6ea48f3717f803b619ff
#
_cell.length_a   1.000
_cell.length_b   1.000
_cell.length_c   1.000
_cell.angle_alpha   90.00
_cell.angle_beta   90.00
_cell.angle_gamma   90.00
#
_symmetry.space_group_name_H-M   'P 1'
#
loop_
_entity.id
_entity.type
_entity.pdbx_description
1 polymer ?
#
loop_
_entity_poly.entity_id
_entity_poly.type
_entity_poly.pdbx_seq_one_letter_code
_entity_poly.pdbx_strand_id
1 'polypeptide(L)'
;MFNSTALVGPEGLLSVYRKVNPWIPWELHASPHDLPAYDRNPFPVVETEIGRIGCAICYDWLFPETIRQLAFNGAEILIRVSAYMDPWGATAPMDWWTLFNRARAVENTALVVACNQGASLAQYGPFSWPGGSMLVDWDGRILSQASPGPGEQIVVGPLDVTTLRKERERRQGHDMRGHLRSEIHTYLNEPHLAPADGCPAPDELAARIASSKDGLGKDT
;
A
#
# COMPACT_ATOMS: atom_id res chain seq x y z
N MET A 1 9.16 -16.66 -6.32
CA MET A 1 9.42 -16.03 -4.99
C MET A 1 8.44 -14.88 -4.81
N PHE A 2 8.03 -14.55 -3.55
CA PHE A 2 7.13 -13.43 -3.27
C PHE A 2 7.82 -12.42 -2.35
N ASN A 3 7.58 -11.14 -2.57
CA ASN A 3 7.81 -10.12 -1.55
C ASN A 3 6.61 -10.18 -0.58
N SER A 4 6.87 -10.40 0.71
CA SER A 4 5.80 -10.68 1.66
C SER A 4 5.99 -9.96 2.97
N THR A 5 4.88 -9.60 3.63
CA THR A 5 4.88 -9.15 5.02
C THR A 5 4.02 -10.09 5.87
N ALA A 6 4.50 -10.40 7.06
CA ALA A 6 3.82 -11.24 8.03
C ALA A 6 3.25 -10.38 9.16
N LEU A 7 2.00 -10.63 9.52
CA LEU A 7 1.40 -10.13 10.75
C LEU A 7 1.52 -11.22 11.81
N VAL A 8 2.16 -10.91 12.94
CA VAL A 8 2.43 -11.86 14.01
C VAL A 8 1.79 -11.32 15.29
N GLY A 9 1.06 -12.17 15.97
CA GLY A 9 0.47 -11.92 17.29
C GLY A 9 1.14 -12.76 18.38
N PRO A 10 0.66 -12.67 19.61
CA PRO A 10 1.22 -13.44 20.73
C PRO A 10 1.22 -14.96 20.51
N GLU A 11 0.20 -15.47 19.80
CA GLU A 11 0.02 -16.89 19.51
C GLU A 11 0.74 -17.35 18.21
N GLY A 12 1.45 -16.46 17.54
CA GLY A 12 2.19 -16.76 16.31
C GLY A 12 1.72 -16.02 15.07
N LEU A 13 1.92 -16.65 13.90
CA LEU A 13 1.59 -16.07 12.60
C LEU A 13 0.07 -15.93 12.40
N LEU A 14 -0.40 -14.70 12.25
CA LEU A 14 -1.82 -14.39 12.01
C LEU A 14 -2.14 -14.33 10.52
N SER A 15 -1.30 -13.67 9.71
CA SER A 15 -1.47 -13.63 8.26
C SER A 15 -0.16 -13.35 7.52
N VAL A 16 -0.18 -13.65 6.23
CA VAL A 16 0.88 -13.27 5.28
C VAL A 16 0.24 -12.57 4.11
N TYR A 17 0.58 -11.29 3.93
CA TYR A 17 0.28 -10.56 2.69
C TYR A 17 1.43 -10.76 1.70
N ARG A 18 1.12 -10.98 0.45
CA ARG A 18 2.06 -11.05 -0.66
C ARG A 18 1.85 -9.86 -1.58
N LYS A 19 2.91 -9.15 -1.88
CA LYS A 19 2.88 -7.93 -2.67
C LYS A 19 2.19 -8.17 -4.00
N VAL A 20 1.11 -7.44 -4.24
CA VAL A 20 0.29 -7.57 -5.45
C VAL A 20 0.90 -6.78 -6.60
N ASN A 21 1.47 -5.61 -6.31
CA ASN A 21 2.10 -4.76 -7.30
C ASN A 21 3.62 -4.71 -7.08
N PRO A 22 4.41 -5.66 -7.61
CA PRO A 22 5.87 -5.57 -7.59
C PRO A 22 6.34 -4.27 -8.24
N TRP A 23 7.43 -3.70 -7.73
CA TRP A 23 7.98 -2.47 -8.29
C TRP A 23 8.84 -2.79 -9.52
N ILE A 24 8.19 -2.82 -10.65
CA ILE A 24 8.79 -3.14 -11.95
C ILE A 24 9.53 -1.93 -12.55
N PRO A 25 10.66 -2.14 -13.26
CA PRO A 25 11.24 -3.44 -13.62
C PRO A 25 12.21 -4.06 -12.59
N TRP A 26 12.33 -3.49 -11.38
CA TRP A 26 13.37 -3.86 -10.42
C TRP A 26 13.03 -5.07 -9.57
N GLU A 27 11.77 -5.25 -9.19
CA GLU A 27 11.31 -6.42 -8.46
C GLU A 27 10.82 -7.49 -9.42
N LEU A 28 11.60 -8.54 -9.57
CA LEU A 28 11.26 -9.73 -10.38
C LEU A 28 10.58 -10.80 -9.50
N HIS A 29 9.71 -10.37 -8.60
CA HIS A 29 8.92 -11.26 -7.76
C HIS A 29 7.58 -11.54 -8.41
N ALA A 30 7.06 -12.76 -8.21
CA ALA A 30 5.72 -13.09 -8.65
C ALA A 30 4.66 -12.31 -7.85
N SER A 31 3.69 -11.76 -8.53
CA SER A 31 2.45 -11.33 -7.88
C SER A 31 1.52 -12.55 -7.67
N PRO A 32 0.67 -12.56 -6.63
CA PRO A 32 -0.29 -13.64 -6.43
C PRO A 32 -1.16 -13.94 -7.65
N HIS A 33 -1.62 -12.91 -8.36
CA HIS A 33 -2.49 -13.07 -9.52
C HIS A 33 -1.77 -13.57 -10.79
N ASP A 34 -0.43 -13.60 -10.80
CA ASP A 34 0.36 -14.21 -11.88
C ASP A 34 0.36 -15.75 -11.82
N LEU A 35 -0.17 -16.32 -10.76
CA LEU A 35 -0.16 -17.76 -10.51
C LEU A 35 -1.58 -18.33 -10.54
N PRO A 36 -1.98 -19.08 -11.59
CA PRO A 36 -3.32 -19.65 -11.71
C PRO A 36 -3.74 -20.53 -10.52
N ALA A 37 -2.76 -21.15 -9.85
CA ALA A 37 -2.98 -22.02 -8.69
C ALA A 37 -2.97 -21.29 -7.35
N TYR A 38 -2.95 -19.95 -7.34
CA TYR A 38 -2.97 -19.19 -6.08
C TYR A 38 -4.40 -19.18 -5.51
N ASP A 39 -4.62 -19.99 -4.48
CA ASP A 39 -5.91 -20.24 -3.84
C ASP A 39 -6.19 -19.40 -2.58
N ARG A 40 -5.24 -18.52 -2.20
CA ARG A 40 -5.35 -17.71 -0.99
C ARG A 40 -5.91 -16.33 -1.30
N ASN A 41 -6.59 -15.73 -0.30
CA ASN A 41 -7.00 -14.33 -0.40
C ASN A 41 -5.78 -13.42 -0.58
N PRO A 42 -5.65 -12.67 -1.69
CA PRO A 42 -4.52 -11.76 -1.91
C PRO A 42 -4.57 -10.53 -1.00
N PHE A 43 -5.71 -10.22 -0.38
CA PHE A 43 -5.92 -9.06 0.49
C PHE A 43 -6.41 -9.49 1.88
N PRO A 44 -5.60 -10.20 2.67
CA PRO A 44 -6.01 -10.68 3.98
C PRO A 44 -6.17 -9.51 4.97
N VAL A 45 -7.26 -9.56 5.73
CA VAL A 45 -7.51 -8.69 6.87
C VAL A 45 -7.75 -9.57 8.08
N VAL A 46 -7.08 -9.26 9.17
CA VAL A 46 -7.13 -10.05 10.41
C VAL A 46 -7.81 -9.26 11.50
N GLU A 47 -8.77 -9.86 12.17
CA GLU A 47 -9.35 -9.32 13.39
C GLU A 47 -8.41 -9.57 14.57
N THR A 48 -8.10 -8.52 15.33
CA THR A 48 -7.23 -8.55 16.48
C THR A 48 -7.86 -7.76 17.63
N GLU A 49 -7.30 -7.88 18.84
CA GLU A 49 -7.75 -7.10 19.99
C GLU A 49 -7.66 -5.58 19.79
N ILE A 50 -6.72 -5.13 18.95
CA ILE A 50 -6.52 -3.69 18.66
C ILE A 50 -7.27 -3.18 17.43
N GLY A 51 -8.01 -4.05 16.74
CA GLY A 51 -8.78 -3.73 15.54
C GLY A 51 -8.49 -4.65 14.37
N ARG A 52 -9.15 -4.41 13.24
CA ARG A 52 -8.96 -5.18 12.01
C ARG A 52 -7.81 -4.61 11.20
N ILE A 53 -6.79 -5.43 10.96
CA ILE A 53 -5.50 -5.03 10.38
C ILE A 53 -5.35 -5.60 8.98
N GLY A 54 -5.03 -4.72 8.01
CA GLY A 54 -4.60 -5.08 6.67
C GLY A 54 -3.20 -4.54 6.38
N CYS A 55 -2.36 -5.33 5.73
CA CYS A 55 -0.98 -4.94 5.39
C CYS A 55 -0.80 -4.85 3.88
N ALA A 56 0.02 -3.88 3.42
CA ALA A 56 0.49 -3.79 2.04
C ALA A 56 1.92 -3.26 1.99
N ILE A 57 2.62 -3.49 0.87
CA ILE A 57 4.07 -3.27 0.79
C ILE A 57 4.40 -2.16 -0.22
N CYS A 58 5.02 -1.09 0.27
CA CYS A 58 5.74 -0.09 -0.53
C CYS A 58 4.95 0.41 -1.75
N TYR A 59 5.27 -0.10 -2.95
CA TYR A 59 4.70 0.31 -4.23
C TYR A 59 3.19 0.07 -4.34
N ASP A 60 2.63 -0.92 -3.63
CA ASP A 60 1.19 -1.15 -3.54
C ASP A 60 0.41 0.11 -3.16
N TRP A 61 1.02 1.01 -2.39
CA TRP A 61 0.38 2.21 -1.87
C TRP A 61 0.18 3.31 -2.92
N LEU A 62 0.81 3.20 -4.08
CA LEU A 62 0.57 4.11 -5.20
C LEU A 62 -0.75 3.77 -5.92
N PHE A 63 -1.24 2.54 -5.74
CA PHE A 63 -2.48 2.05 -6.35
C PHE A 63 -3.64 2.17 -5.35
N PRO A 64 -4.57 3.10 -5.55
CA PRO A 64 -5.73 3.25 -4.66
C PRO A 64 -6.57 1.98 -4.58
N GLU A 65 -6.67 1.22 -5.66
CA GLU A 65 -7.43 0.00 -5.77
C GLU A 65 -6.96 -1.07 -4.77
N THR A 66 -5.65 -1.25 -4.66
CA THR A 66 -5.03 -2.22 -3.74
C THR A 66 -5.37 -1.91 -2.28
N ILE A 67 -5.20 -0.65 -1.88
CA ILE A 67 -5.45 -0.24 -0.49
C ILE A 67 -6.95 -0.18 -0.21
N ARG A 68 -7.74 0.24 -1.19
CA ARG A 68 -9.20 0.23 -1.09
C ARG A 68 -9.75 -1.17 -0.91
N GLN A 69 -9.19 -2.17 -1.59
CA GLN A 69 -9.61 -3.56 -1.43
C GLN A 69 -9.41 -4.05 0.01
N LEU A 70 -8.28 -3.73 0.66
CA LEU A 70 -8.07 -4.03 2.07
C LEU A 70 -9.12 -3.35 2.97
N ALA A 71 -9.42 -2.08 2.70
CA ALA A 71 -10.44 -1.34 3.45
C ALA A 71 -11.85 -1.91 3.27
N PHE A 72 -12.21 -2.35 2.05
CA PHE A 72 -13.49 -3.03 1.78
C PHE A 72 -13.55 -4.42 2.38
N ASN A 73 -12.43 -5.13 2.51
CA ASN A 73 -12.32 -6.37 3.28
C ASN A 73 -12.42 -6.14 4.79
N GLY A 74 -12.57 -4.88 5.22
CA GLY A 74 -12.88 -4.51 6.60
C GLY A 74 -11.72 -3.93 7.39
N ALA A 75 -10.55 -3.70 6.80
CA ALA A 75 -9.43 -3.13 7.53
C ALA A 75 -9.78 -1.77 8.16
N GLU A 76 -9.42 -1.62 9.41
CA GLU A 76 -9.53 -0.40 10.22
C GLU A 76 -8.17 0.28 10.35
N ILE A 77 -7.15 -0.55 10.43
CA ILE A 77 -5.73 -0.16 10.47
C ILE A 77 -5.07 -0.71 9.22
N LEU A 78 -4.51 0.18 8.43
CA LEU A 78 -3.76 -0.12 7.22
C LEU A 78 -2.27 0.04 7.50
N ILE A 79 -1.52 -1.05 7.42
CA ILE A 79 -0.08 -1.05 7.68
C ILE A 79 0.69 -1.00 6.37
N ARG A 80 1.59 -0.01 6.25
CA ARG A 80 2.56 0.14 5.16
C ARG A 80 3.95 -0.23 5.62
N VAL A 81 4.53 -1.26 5.03
CA VAL A 81 5.96 -1.59 5.15
C VAL A 81 6.67 -1.13 3.89
N SER A 82 7.73 -0.30 3.99
CA SER A 82 8.26 0.38 2.81
C SER A 82 9.77 0.63 2.86
N ALA A 83 10.36 0.65 1.68
CA ALA A 83 11.66 1.24 1.38
C ALA A 83 11.47 2.27 0.25
N TYR A 84 10.64 3.29 0.49
CA TYR A 84 10.32 4.32 -0.50
C TYR A 84 11.41 5.39 -0.51
N MET A 85 12.02 5.61 -1.67
CA MET A 85 13.27 6.37 -1.81
C MET A 85 13.10 7.74 -2.47
N ASP A 86 14.04 8.64 -2.23
CA ASP A 86 14.01 10.03 -2.70
C ASP A 86 13.97 10.21 -4.22
N PRO A 87 14.73 9.48 -5.04
CA PRO A 87 14.70 9.68 -6.48
C PRO A 87 13.30 9.51 -7.11
N TRP A 88 12.36 8.91 -6.36
CA TRP A 88 10.98 8.66 -6.80
C TRP A 88 9.96 9.55 -6.09
N GLY A 89 10.39 10.73 -5.65
CA GLY A 89 9.50 11.73 -5.10
C GLY A 89 9.08 11.52 -3.65
N ALA A 90 9.85 10.76 -2.88
CA ALA A 90 9.50 10.49 -1.48
C ALA A 90 9.41 11.76 -0.63
N THR A 91 10.33 12.72 -0.84
CA THR A 91 10.38 13.97 -0.10
C THR A 91 9.95 15.20 -0.93
N ALA A 92 9.95 16.37 -0.28
CA ALA A 92 9.63 17.63 -0.93
C ALA A 92 10.56 17.89 -2.15
N PRO A 93 10.05 18.54 -3.21
CA PRO A 93 8.75 19.22 -3.29
C PRO A 93 7.57 18.31 -3.59
N MET A 94 7.77 17.07 -4.04
CA MET A 94 6.69 16.15 -4.39
C MET A 94 6.01 15.53 -3.16
N ASP A 95 6.80 15.14 -2.17
CA ASP A 95 6.36 14.58 -0.88
C ASP A 95 5.33 13.44 -1.01
N TRP A 96 5.56 12.54 -1.96
CA TRP A 96 4.63 11.42 -2.22
C TRP A 96 4.52 10.46 -1.05
N TRP A 97 5.56 10.40 -0.21
CA TRP A 97 5.47 9.61 1.01
C TRP A 97 4.31 10.08 1.90
N THR A 98 4.28 11.36 2.25
CA THR A 98 3.22 11.94 3.07
C THR A 98 1.89 11.98 2.32
N LEU A 99 1.91 12.37 1.05
CA LEU A 99 0.72 12.49 0.22
C LEU A 99 -0.07 11.17 0.18
N PHE A 100 0.58 10.07 -0.19
CA PHE A 100 -0.12 8.79 -0.34
C PHE A 100 -0.59 8.22 1.00
N ASN A 101 0.19 8.34 2.08
CA ASN A 101 -0.26 7.87 3.39
C ASN A 101 -1.52 8.61 3.86
N ARG A 102 -1.57 9.92 3.68
CA ARG A 102 -2.74 10.74 4.02
C ARG A 102 -3.93 10.47 3.09
N ALA A 103 -3.72 10.39 1.80
CA ALA A 103 -4.77 10.10 0.83
C ALA A 103 -5.45 8.75 1.11
N ARG A 104 -4.65 7.70 1.35
CA ARG A 104 -5.18 6.36 1.65
C ARG A 104 -5.97 6.32 2.96
N ALA A 105 -5.57 7.11 3.97
CA ALA A 105 -6.33 7.25 5.21
C ALA A 105 -7.71 7.88 4.95
N VAL A 106 -7.74 9.03 4.27
CA VAL A 106 -8.96 9.81 4.00
C VAL A 106 -9.94 9.04 3.13
N GLU A 107 -9.52 8.57 1.97
CA GLU A 107 -10.40 7.93 0.99
C GLU A 107 -10.97 6.59 1.44
N ASN A 108 -10.36 5.98 2.46
CA ASN A 108 -10.79 4.69 3.01
C ASN A 108 -11.36 4.80 4.42
N THR A 109 -11.38 6.00 5.01
CA THR A 109 -11.79 6.23 6.40
C THR A 109 -11.11 5.19 7.30
N ALA A 110 -9.77 5.19 7.31
CA ALA A 110 -8.95 4.20 7.99
C ALA A 110 -7.75 4.86 8.67
N LEU A 111 -7.26 4.22 9.73
CA LEU A 111 -5.98 4.58 10.36
C LEU A 111 -4.83 4.04 9.54
N VAL A 112 -3.74 4.78 9.43
CA VAL A 112 -2.53 4.36 8.71
C VAL A 112 -1.35 4.31 9.66
N VAL A 113 -0.64 3.18 9.61
CA VAL A 113 0.65 2.96 10.27
C VAL A 113 1.67 2.70 9.18
N ALA A 114 2.54 3.68 8.92
CA ALA A 114 3.50 3.59 7.84
C ALA A 114 4.93 3.60 8.35
N CYS A 115 5.71 2.57 8.04
CA CYS A 115 7.14 2.52 8.31
C CYS A 115 7.93 2.58 7.02
N ASN A 116 8.98 3.39 7.00
CA ASN A 116 9.87 3.56 5.86
C ASN A 116 11.33 3.39 6.28
N GLN A 117 12.12 2.83 5.38
CA GLN A 117 13.56 2.73 5.55
C GLN A 117 14.18 4.13 5.66
N GLY A 118 15.09 4.32 6.63
CA GLY A 118 15.93 5.50 6.76
C GLY A 118 17.39 5.14 6.45
N ALA A 119 17.92 5.66 5.34
CA ALA A 119 19.30 5.43 4.96
C ALA A 119 19.84 6.62 4.12
N SER A 120 21.09 7.01 4.34
CA SER A 120 21.75 8.08 3.60
C SER A 120 22.50 7.56 2.37
N LEU A 121 22.90 8.46 1.48
CA LEU A 121 23.80 8.18 0.36
C LEU A 121 25.12 7.56 0.80
N ALA A 122 25.62 7.86 2.00
CA ALA A 122 26.82 7.27 2.55
C ALA A 122 26.67 5.76 2.85
N GLN A 123 25.44 5.32 3.12
CA GLN A 123 25.13 3.92 3.40
C GLN A 123 24.73 3.16 2.13
N TYR A 124 24.05 3.82 1.20
CA TYR A 124 23.50 3.24 -0.02
C TYR A 124 23.60 4.23 -1.20
N GLY A 125 24.78 4.67 -1.60
CA GLY A 125 24.89 5.38 -2.87
C GLY A 125 24.52 4.47 -4.06
N PRO A 126 23.77 4.90 -5.06
CA PRO A 126 23.37 6.27 -5.40
C PRO A 126 21.99 6.69 -4.86
N PHE A 127 21.38 5.92 -3.96
CA PHE A 127 20.02 6.12 -3.47
C PHE A 127 20.00 6.56 -2.01
N SER A 128 18.98 7.30 -1.63
CA SER A 128 18.67 7.60 -0.25
C SER A 128 17.21 7.26 0.09
N TRP A 129 17.00 6.90 1.34
CA TRP A 129 15.68 6.62 1.89
C TRP A 129 15.43 7.60 3.04
N PRO A 130 14.41 8.46 2.93
CA PRO A 130 14.23 9.55 3.86
C PRO A 130 13.68 9.15 5.23
N GLY A 131 13.30 7.87 5.43
CA GLY A 131 12.60 7.50 6.65
C GLY A 131 11.22 8.14 6.72
N GLY A 132 10.96 8.92 7.79
CA GLY A 132 9.70 9.66 7.96
C GLY A 132 8.51 8.75 8.28
N SER A 133 8.73 7.62 8.95
CA SER A 133 7.66 6.72 9.43
C SER A 133 6.59 7.50 10.16
N MET A 134 5.30 7.17 9.98
CA MET A 134 4.22 8.01 10.51
C MET A 134 2.97 7.23 10.90
N LEU A 135 2.18 7.86 11.75
CA LEU A 135 0.81 7.48 12.08
C LEU A 135 -0.14 8.55 11.54
N VAL A 136 -1.20 8.13 10.84
CA VAL A 136 -2.18 9.03 10.25
C VAL A 136 -3.60 8.61 10.65
N ASP A 137 -4.43 9.59 11.02
CA ASP A 137 -5.84 9.33 11.31
C ASP A 137 -6.69 9.25 10.04
N TRP A 138 -7.95 8.87 10.20
CA TRP A 138 -8.91 8.71 9.10
C TRP A 138 -9.28 10.01 8.35
N ASP A 139 -8.96 11.17 8.91
CA ASP A 139 -9.13 12.47 8.24
C ASP A 139 -7.81 12.97 7.63
N GLY A 140 -6.77 12.13 7.62
CA GLY A 140 -5.48 12.44 7.01
C GLY A 140 -4.59 13.35 7.87
N ARG A 141 -4.88 13.50 9.17
CA ARG A 141 -3.99 14.22 10.09
C ARG A 141 -2.84 13.31 10.48
N ILE A 142 -1.63 13.84 10.41
CA ILE A 142 -0.46 13.15 10.92
C ILE A 142 -0.48 13.25 12.45
N LEU A 143 -0.66 12.11 13.12
CA LEU A 143 -0.70 12.02 14.58
C LEU A 143 0.71 12.03 15.19
N SER A 144 1.64 11.40 14.49
CA SER A 144 3.05 11.35 14.86
C SER A 144 3.90 11.00 13.64
N GLN A 145 5.09 11.55 13.54
CA GLN A 145 6.01 11.29 12.43
C GLN A 145 7.45 11.33 12.91
N ALA A 146 8.26 10.39 12.45
CA ALA A 146 9.71 10.42 12.61
C ALA A 146 10.33 11.57 11.83
N SER A 147 11.40 12.15 12.33
CA SER A 147 12.21 13.11 11.56
C SER A 147 12.75 12.43 10.30
N PRO A 148 12.75 13.11 9.14
CA PRO A 148 13.41 12.57 7.96
C PRO A 148 14.90 12.34 8.21
N GLY A 149 15.44 11.29 7.62
CA GLY A 149 16.87 11.01 7.65
C GLY A 149 17.23 9.56 7.95
N PRO A 150 18.53 9.27 7.94
CA PRO A 150 19.04 7.95 8.23
C PRO A 150 18.97 7.60 9.71
N GLY A 151 19.04 6.33 10.01
CA GLY A 151 19.10 5.79 11.36
C GLY A 151 17.78 5.19 11.85
N GLU A 152 17.87 4.57 13.01
CA GLU A 152 16.76 3.94 13.67
C GLU A 152 15.90 4.95 14.42
N GLN A 153 14.60 4.93 14.21
CA GLN A 153 13.65 5.79 14.88
C GLN A 153 12.38 5.02 15.24
N ILE A 154 11.82 5.34 16.40
CA ILE A 154 10.56 4.78 16.88
C ILE A 154 9.52 5.88 16.88
N VAL A 155 8.37 5.61 16.23
CA VAL A 155 7.21 6.51 16.23
C VAL A 155 6.13 5.92 17.10
N VAL A 156 5.64 6.69 18.05
CA VAL A 156 4.56 6.30 18.97
C VAL A 156 3.46 7.35 18.93
N GLY A 157 2.23 6.91 18.94
CA GLY A 157 1.06 7.79 19.00
C GLY A 157 -0.24 7.00 19.21
N PRO A 158 -1.33 7.67 19.60
CA PRO A 158 -2.61 7.02 19.82
C PRO A 158 -3.28 6.68 18.49
N LEU A 159 -3.90 5.49 18.42
CA LEU A 159 -4.83 5.11 17.34
C LEU A 159 -6.19 4.78 17.98
N ASP A 160 -7.21 5.59 17.71
CA ASP A 160 -8.54 5.43 18.29
C ASP A 160 -9.48 4.69 17.32
N VAL A 161 -9.43 3.38 17.37
CA VAL A 161 -10.30 2.49 16.57
C VAL A 161 -11.77 2.63 16.99
N THR A 162 -12.05 2.91 18.26
CA THR A 162 -13.43 3.08 18.73
C THR A 162 -14.07 4.31 18.10
N THR A 163 -13.37 5.43 18.06
CA THR A 163 -13.87 6.64 17.41
C THR A 163 -13.94 6.45 15.89
N LEU A 164 -12.98 5.78 15.27
CA LEU A 164 -13.06 5.43 13.85
C LEU A 164 -14.35 4.65 13.51
N ARG A 165 -14.71 3.66 14.31
CA ARG A 165 -15.96 2.88 14.11
C ARG A 165 -17.19 3.78 14.14
N LYS A 166 -17.27 4.67 15.13
CA LYS A 166 -18.34 5.65 15.23
C LYS A 166 -18.38 6.60 14.01
N GLU A 167 -17.22 7.05 13.52
CA GLU A 167 -17.15 7.88 12.33
C GLU A 167 -17.65 7.13 11.09
N ARG A 168 -17.27 5.88 10.90
CA ARG A 168 -17.77 5.04 9.80
C ARG A 168 -19.28 4.84 9.83
N GLU A 169 -19.88 4.72 11.00
CA GLU A 169 -21.33 4.56 11.19
C GLU A 169 -22.11 5.86 10.94
N ARG A 170 -21.56 7.00 11.38
CA ARG A 170 -22.27 8.29 11.39
C ARG A 170 -22.03 9.14 10.15
N ARG A 171 -21.01 8.85 9.37
CA ARG A 171 -20.61 9.67 8.23
C ARG A 171 -21.66 9.62 7.12
N GLN A 172 -22.41 10.72 6.95
CA GLN A 172 -23.43 10.86 5.91
C GLN A 172 -22.92 11.63 4.68
N GLY A 173 -22.05 12.62 4.89
CA GLY A 173 -21.37 13.37 3.84
C GLY A 173 -19.91 12.95 3.72
N HIS A 174 -19.33 13.04 2.51
CA HIS A 174 -17.94 12.68 2.24
C HIS A 174 -17.59 11.23 2.65
N ASP A 175 -18.56 10.32 2.59
CA ASP A 175 -18.33 8.89 2.77
C ASP A 175 -17.87 8.28 1.44
N MET A 176 -16.57 8.34 1.19
CA MET A 176 -15.98 7.85 -0.05
C MET A 176 -16.03 6.32 -0.19
N ARG A 177 -16.37 5.61 0.89
CA ARG A 177 -16.60 4.15 0.85
C ARG A 177 -18.05 3.85 0.52
N GLY A 178 -18.99 4.47 1.27
CA GLY A 178 -20.42 4.23 1.11
C GLY A 178 -21.01 4.81 -0.17
N HIS A 179 -20.38 5.87 -0.73
CA HIS A 179 -20.85 6.53 -1.95
C HIS A 179 -20.12 6.09 -3.21
N LEU A 180 -19.20 5.11 -3.13
CA LEU A 180 -18.45 4.65 -4.29
C LEU A 180 -19.36 3.96 -5.31
N ARG A 181 -19.25 4.38 -6.56
CA ARG A 181 -19.98 3.84 -7.70
C ARG A 181 -19.01 2.97 -8.54
N SER A 182 -18.56 1.86 -7.95
CA SER A 182 -17.55 0.98 -8.59
C SER A 182 -18.04 0.34 -9.89
N GLU A 183 -19.34 0.17 -10.05
CA GLU A 183 -19.98 -0.44 -11.22
C GLU A 183 -19.80 0.34 -12.53
N ILE A 184 -19.40 1.62 -12.45
CA ILE A 184 -19.16 2.44 -13.65
C ILE A 184 -17.69 2.47 -14.09
N HIS A 185 -16.78 1.89 -13.31
CA HIS A 185 -15.34 1.92 -13.58
C HIS A 185 -14.93 0.66 -14.33
N THR A 186 -15.10 0.67 -15.65
CA THR A 186 -14.85 -0.51 -16.51
C THR A 186 -13.40 -0.97 -16.49
N TYR A 187 -12.44 -0.05 -16.35
CA TYR A 187 -11.01 -0.35 -16.30
C TYR A 187 -10.61 -1.31 -15.17
N LEU A 188 -11.41 -1.40 -14.09
CA LEU A 188 -11.15 -2.32 -12.98
C LEU A 188 -11.31 -3.80 -13.36
N ASN A 189 -12.00 -4.09 -14.46
CA ASN A 189 -12.28 -5.43 -14.93
C ASN A 189 -11.33 -5.90 -16.05
N GLU A 190 -10.44 -5.02 -16.49
CA GLU A 190 -9.51 -5.28 -17.59
C GLU A 190 -8.06 -5.17 -17.12
N PRO A 191 -7.24 -6.21 -17.27
CA PRO A 191 -5.85 -6.15 -16.85
C PRO A 191 -5.03 -5.26 -17.79
N HIS A 192 -4.54 -4.12 -17.31
CA HIS A 192 -3.64 -3.24 -18.07
C HIS A 192 -2.24 -3.83 -18.21
N LEU A 193 -1.76 -4.52 -17.18
CA LEU A 193 -0.59 -5.37 -17.25
C LEU A 193 -1.07 -6.81 -17.06
N ALA A 194 -1.19 -7.55 -18.15
CA ALA A 194 -1.72 -8.90 -18.11
C ALA A 194 -0.92 -9.80 -17.16
N PRO A 195 -1.58 -10.71 -16.40
CA PRO A 195 -0.90 -11.66 -15.55
C PRO A 195 0.15 -12.48 -16.32
N ALA A 196 1.27 -12.77 -15.67
CA ALA A 196 2.27 -13.68 -16.21
C ALA A 196 2.02 -15.09 -15.68
N ASP A 197 2.50 -16.07 -16.41
CA ASP A 197 2.54 -17.45 -15.93
C ASP A 197 3.83 -17.67 -15.12
N GLY A 198 3.87 -17.07 -13.93
CA GLY A 198 5.02 -17.07 -13.04
C GLY A 198 5.79 -15.76 -13.00
N CYS A 199 7.09 -15.82 -12.71
CA CYS A 199 7.97 -14.65 -12.64
C CYS A 199 8.61 -14.42 -14.02
N PRO A 200 8.26 -13.34 -14.75
CA PRO A 200 8.79 -13.07 -16.07
C PRO A 200 10.29 -12.77 -16.06
N ALA A 201 10.99 -13.04 -17.16
CA ALA A 201 12.35 -12.56 -17.38
C ALA A 201 12.37 -11.02 -17.52
N PRO A 202 13.49 -10.32 -17.23
CA PRO A 202 13.55 -8.87 -17.28
C PRO A 202 13.18 -8.26 -18.64
N ASP A 203 13.61 -8.87 -19.73
CA ASP A 203 13.29 -8.46 -21.11
C ASP A 203 11.83 -8.71 -21.47
N GLU A 204 11.26 -9.82 -21.06
CA GLU A 204 9.84 -10.12 -21.20
C GLU A 204 8.99 -9.10 -20.41
N LEU A 205 9.38 -8.82 -19.18
CA LEU A 205 8.69 -7.83 -18.35
C LEU A 205 8.75 -6.43 -18.98
N ALA A 206 9.90 -6.03 -19.52
CA ALA A 206 10.06 -4.75 -20.21
C ALA A 206 9.16 -4.66 -21.46
N ALA A 207 9.06 -5.73 -22.22
CA ALA A 207 8.18 -5.80 -23.40
C ALA A 207 6.70 -5.69 -23.00
N ARG A 208 6.28 -6.37 -21.94
CA ARG A 208 4.90 -6.30 -21.42
C ARG A 208 4.54 -4.90 -20.91
N ILE A 209 5.47 -4.22 -20.21
CA ILE A 209 5.26 -2.83 -19.77
C ILE A 209 5.11 -1.89 -20.98
N ALA A 210 5.93 -2.04 -22.01
CA ALA A 210 5.83 -1.26 -23.23
C ALA A 210 4.45 -1.48 -23.91
N SER A 211 4.04 -2.74 -24.05
CA SER A 211 2.75 -3.10 -24.64
C SER A 211 1.55 -2.54 -23.84
N SER A 212 1.60 -2.56 -22.51
CA SER A 212 0.52 -2.00 -21.69
C SER A 212 0.36 -0.50 -21.87
N LYS A 213 1.45 0.24 -22.09
CA LYS A 213 1.43 1.68 -22.36
C LYS A 213 0.83 2.01 -23.72
N ASP A 214 1.02 1.14 -24.72
CA ASP A 214 0.50 1.34 -26.07
C ASP A 214 -1.03 1.25 -26.14
N GLY A 215 -1.67 0.58 -25.19
CA GLY A 215 -3.14 0.50 -25.06
C GLY A 215 -3.77 1.71 -24.37
N LEU A 216 -3.02 2.46 -23.57
CA LEU A 216 -3.56 3.60 -22.83
C LEU A 216 -3.85 4.79 -23.74
N GLY A 217 -5.12 5.18 -23.83
CA GLY A 217 -5.54 6.39 -24.56
C GLY A 217 -5.79 6.21 -26.05
N LYS A 218 -5.89 4.99 -26.58
CA LYS A 218 -6.22 4.74 -27.99
C LYS A 218 -7.72 4.67 -28.30
N ASP A 219 -8.56 4.65 -27.29
CA ASP A 219 -10.01 4.48 -27.40
C ASP A 219 -10.76 5.77 -27.06
N THR A 220 -10.46 6.87 -27.79
CA THR A 220 -11.31 8.07 -27.76
C THR A 220 -11.71 8.49 -29.15
#